data_82427597f5302ab62c3027786970fced
#
_entry.id   82427597f5302ab62c3027786970fced
#
_cell.length_a   1.000
_cell.length_b   1.000
_cell.length_c   1.000
_cell.angle_alpha   90.00
_cell.angle_beta   90.00
_cell.angle_gamma   90.00
#
_symmetry.space_group_name_H-M   'P 1'
#
loop_
_entity.id
_entity.type
_entity.pdbx_description
1 polymer ?
#
loop_
_entity_poly.entity_id
_entity_poly.type
_entity_poly.pdbx_seq_one_letter_code
_entity_poly.pdbx_strand_id
1 'polypeptide(L)'
;MRVGRILIAIVLVTIAAGGYAYWVQQQASRVPAGLARANGRIEIERVDVATKYAGRLAEVRVNEGAVVQKGDILARIDTTEISAQLTAARAAVHRAHQSIAQAEANVALREADLHLAEIELKRATELARSSSGTQAELDRRTAQRDISKASLDTAKVAVEDARAATEAAEAQVAQIEAIIADMTLKAPVSGHVEYRLAQAGEVVGVGGRVLTLLDLSDVHMTIFLPTNQVGRVELGSEARIVLDSAPEYVIPAKVAFVAGDAQFTPKYVETANEREKLMYRIKLHIDPQIIQAFHGYAKPGMTGNAYVKIQRDAAWPTNLAPRLPNVR
;
A
#
# COMPACT_ATOMS: atom_id res chain seq x y z
N MET A 1 40.35 58.07 47.49
CA MET A 1 40.04 56.69 47.99
C MET A 1 38.61 56.25 47.80
N ARG A 2 37.61 57.09 47.64
CA ARG A 2 36.18 56.67 47.41
C ARG A 2 35.87 56.16 46.02
N VAL A 3 36.49 56.73 44.97
CA VAL A 3 36.24 56.31 43.55
C VAL A 3 36.73 54.89 43.22
N GLY A 4 37.89 54.46 43.81
CA GLY A 4 38.37 53.08 43.62
C GLY A 4 37.48 52.00 44.23
N ARG A 5 36.85 52.32 45.37
CA ARG A 5 35.90 51.38 46.00
C ARG A 5 34.62 51.21 45.20
N ILE A 6 34.16 52.26 44.52
CA ILE A 6 32.98 52.23 43.65
C ILE A 6 33.26 51.44 42.37
N LEU A 7 34.43 51.56 41.76
CA LEU A 7 34.86 50.80 40.61
C LEU A 7 34.97 49.29 40.92
N ILE A 8 35.53 48.95 42.09
CA ILE A 8 35.61 47.54 42.54
C ILE A 8 34.21 46.97 42.79
N ALA A 9 33.29 47.73 43.36
CA ALA A 9 31.90 47.28 43.55
C ALA A 9 31.16 47.03 42.23
N ILE A 10 31.34 47.90 41.23
CA ILE A 10 30.75 47.72 39.87
C ILE A 10 31.31 46.48 39.19
N VAL A 11 32.61 46.24 39.27
CA VAL A 11 33.22 45.01 38.71
C VAL A 11 32.71 43.73 39.39
N LEU A 12 32.55 43.76 40.72
CA LEU A 12 31.97 42.59 41.42
C LEU A 12 30.51 42.36 41.06
N VAL A 13 29.70 43.38 40.88
CA VAL A 13 28.29 43.25 40.45
C VAL A 13 28.19 42.73 39.02
N THR A 14 29.06 43.20 38.10
CA THR A 14 29.06 42.66 36.70
C THR A 14 29.50 41.23 36.63
N ILE A 15 30.51 40.82 37.42
CA ILE A 15 30.92 39.41 37.51
C ILE A 15 29.81 38.54 38.12
N ALA A 16 29.15 38.99 39.18
CA ALA A 16 28.03 38.28 39.80
C ALA A 16 26.81 38.15 38.86
N ALA A 17 26.46 39.24 38.13
CA ALA A 17 25.40 39.21 37.13
C ALA A 17 25.74 38.31 35.95
N GLY A 18 26.97 38.36 35.45
CA GLY A 18 27.46 37.46 34.40
C GLY A 18 27.47 35.97 34.83
N GLY A 19 27.95 35.70 36.07
CA GLY A 19 27.92 34.38 36.67
C GLY A 19 26.49 33.85 36.88
N TYR A 20 25.59 34.70 37.33
CA TYR A 20 24.17 34.34 37.49
C TYR A 20 23.50 34.08 36.14
N ALA A 21 23.73 34.92 35.13
CA ALA A 21 23.21 34.73 33.79
C ALA A 21 23.75 33.42 33.17
N TYR A 22 25.06 33.13 33.32
CA TYR A 22 25.68 31.89 32.89
C TYR A 22 25.10 30.67 33.62
N TRP A 23 24.88 30.77 34.92
CA TRP A 23 24.28 29.69 35.72
C TRP A 23 22.83 29.41 35.34
N VAL A 24 22.02 30.45 35.11
CA VAL A 24 20.63 30.33 34.60
C VAL A 24 20.60 29.72 33.22
N GLN A 25 21.50 30.12 32.33
CA GLN A 25 21.61 29.56 31.00
C GLN A 25 22.04 28.06 31.01
N GLN A 26 22.93 27.71 31.94
CA GLN A 26 23.36 26.32 32.13
C GLN A 26 22.24 25.44 32.75
N GLN A 27 21.41 25.99 33.64
CA GLN A 27 20.23 25.32 34.16
C GLN A 27 19.14 25.11 33.11
N ALA A 28 18.93 26.11 32.24
CA ALA A 28 17.95 26.01 31.13
C ALA A 28 18.32 24.90 30.09
N SER A 29 19.59 24.56 30.00
CA SER A 29 20.07 23.49 29.11
C SER A 29 20.03 22.08 29.72
N ARG A 30 19.75 21.94 31.02
CA ARG A 30 19.64 20.63 31.67
C ARG A 30 18.33 19.95 31.31
N VAL A 31 18.44 18.73 30.77
CA VAL A 31 17.27 17.89 30.54
C VAL A 31 16.65 17.52 31.90
N PRO A 32 15.33 17.76 32.11
CA PRO A 32 14.66 17.39 33.36
C PRO A 32 14.85 15.89 33.69
N ALA A 33 14.91 15.58 34.98
CA ALA A 33 15.00 14.18 35.43
C ALA A 33 13.81 13.36 34.88
N GLY A 34 14.09 12.18 34.37
CA GLY A 34 13.06 11.30 33.77
C GLY A 34 12.75 11.55 32.28
N LEU A 35 13.41 12.52 31.65
CA LEU A 35 13.39 12.73 30.19
C LEU A 35 14.75 12.40 29.58
N ALA A 36 14.76 11.83 28.39
CA ALA A 36 15.94 11.71 27.54
C ALA A 36 15.84 12.74 26.41
N ARG A 37 16.94 13.37 26.02
CA ARG A 37 17.04 14.26 24.87
C ARG A 37 18.00 13.68 23.85
N ALA A 38 17.60 13.67 22.59
CA ALA A 38 18.47 13.31 21.49
C ALA A 38 18.17 14.19 20.26
N ASN A 39 19.19 14.40 19.45
CA ASN A 39 18.99 14.99 18.13
C ASN A 39 18.45 13.91 17.19
N GLY A 40 17.62 14.33 16.25
CA GLY A 40 17.04 13.42 15.27
C GLY A 40 16.74 14.11 13.94
N ARG A 41 16.24 13.29 13.02
CA ARG A 41 15.85 13.71 11.69
C ARG A 41 14.45 13.22 11.39
N ILE A 42 13.63 14.06 10.77
CA ILE A 42 12.33 13.65 10.22
C ILE A 42 12.58 12.77 9.00
N GLU A 43 11.98 11.61 9.04
CA GLU A 43 11.94 10.65 7.94
C GLU A 43 10.48 10.44 7.53
N ILE A 44 10.24 10.39 6.23
CA ILE A 44 8.95 10.14 5.63
C ILE A 44 9.14 8.95 4.70
N GLU A 45 8.25 7.97 4.76
CA GLU A 45 8.34 6.78 3.94
C GLU A 45 8.17 7.15 2.46
N ARG A 46 9.04 6.59 1.62
CA ARG A 46 8.99 6.77 0.17
C ARG A 46 8.37 5.55 -0.48
N VAL A 47 7.41 5.80 -1.35
CA VAL A 47 6.74 4.77 -2.12
C VAL A 47 6.97 5.02 -3.60
N ASP A 48 7.72 4.14 -4.25
CA ASP A 48 7.94 4.23 -5.68
C ASP A 48 6.76 3.63 -6.44
N VAL A 49 6.20 4.41 -7.36
CA VAL A 49 5.18 3.97 -8.29
C VAL A 49 5.86 3.50 -9.57
N ALA A 50 5.88 2.19 -9.78
CA ALA A 50 6.54 1.54 -10.89
C ALA A 50 5.53 0.83 -11.81
N THR A 51 5.91 0.64 -13.06
CA THR A 51 5.08 -0.07 -14.05
C THR A 51 5.23 -1.58 -13.91
N LYS A 52 4.13 -2.31 -14.02
CA LYS A 52 4.12 -3.78 -14.10
C LYS A 52 4.36 -4.27 -15.53
N TYR A 53 3.99 -3.48 -16.51
CA TYR A 53 4.13 -3.79 -17.93
C TYR A 53 4.97 -2.71 -18.62
N ALA A 54 5.78 -3.13 -19.58
CA ALA A 54 6.51 -2.20 -20.43
C ALA A 54 5.57 -1.49 -21.40
N GLY A 55 5.85 -0.22 -21.71
CA GLY A 55 5.10 0.53 -22.69
C GLY A 55 5.44 2.01 -22.70
N ARG A 56 4.85 2.76 -23.64
CA ARG A 56 4.97 4.20 -23.72
C ARG A 56 3.98 4.85 -22.75
N LEU A 57 4.46 5.82 -21.94
CA LEU A 57 3.57 6.63 -21.13
C LEU A 57 2.72 7.55 -22.01
N ALA A 58 1.40 7.31 -22.04
CA ALA A 58 0.45 8.15 -22.78
C ALA A 58 0.28 9.51 -22.09
N GLU A 59 0.17 9.49 -20.75
CA GLU A 59 0.02 10.70 -19.94
C GLU A 59 0.63 10.51 -18.53
N VAL A 60 1.11 11.61 -17.97
CA VAL A 60 1.42 11.74 -16.53
C VAL A 60 0.62 12.93 -16.02
N ARG A 61 -0.33 12.70 -15.10
CA ARG A 61 -1.33 13.68 -14.67
C ARG A 61 -0.90 14.58 -13.53
N VAL A 62 0.19 14.20 -12.86
CA VAL A 62 0.65 14.89 -11.65
C VAL A 62 2.04 15.48 -11.87
N ASN A 63 2.32 16.58 -11.18
CA ASN A 63 3.63 17.21 -11.15
C ASN A 63 4.27 17.03 -9.76
N GLU A 64 5.58 17.27 -9.68
CA GLU A 64 6.29 17.33 -8.41
C GLU A 64 5.65 18.35 -7.47
N GLY A 65 5.53 17.99 -6.20
CA GLY A 65 4.84 18.78 -5.17
C GLY A 65 3.31 18.65 -5.14
N ALA A 66 2.70 17.93 -6.10
CA ALA A 66 1.26 17.71 -6.09
C ALA A 66 0.85 16.81 -4.91
N VAL A 67 -0.29 17.14 -4.29
CA VAL A 67 -0.96 16.28 -3.29
C VAL A 67 -1.83 15.27 -4.02
N VAL A 68 -1.72 14.00 -3.63
CA VAL A 68 -2.50 12.90 -4.19
C VAL A 68 -3.16 12.09 -3.08
N GLN A 69 -4.32 11.52 -3.39
CA GLN A 69 -5.02 10.60 -2.52
C GLN A 69 -4.83 9.15 -3.02
N LYS A 70 -4.89 8.21 -2.09
CA LYS A 70 -4.85 6.79 -2.44
C LYS A 70 -5.93 6.46 -3.48
N GLY A 71 -5.51 5.87 -4.61
CA GLY A 71 -6.39 5.51 -5.73
C GLY A 71 -6.41 6.55 -6.87
N ASP A 72 -5.87 7.75 -6.68
CA ASP A 72 -5.78 8.76 -7.74
C ASP A 72 -4.94 8.24 -8.90
N ILE A 73 -5.37 8.57 -10.12
CA ILE A 73 -4.65 8.20 -11.34
C ILE A 73 -3.46 9.14 -11.52
N LEU A 74 -2.26 8.57 -11.48
CA LEU A 74 -1.00 9.31 -11.60
C LEU A 74 -0.49 9.36 -13.04
N ALA A 75 -0.54 8.21 -13.72
CA ALA A 75 -0.08 8.08 -15.09
C ALA A 75 -0.82 6.95 -15.81
N ARG A 76 -0.76 6.95 -17.14
CA ARG A 76 -1.28 5.87 -17.97
C ARG A 76 -0.27 5.48 -19.03
N ILE A 77 -0.14 4.19 -19.24
CA ILE A 77 0.60 3.60 -20.35
C ILE A 77 -0.35 3.54 -21.55
N ASP A 78 0.16 3.67 -22.77
CA ASP A 78 -0.60 3.50 -23.99
C ASP A 78 -1.16 2.08 -24.09
N THR A 79 -2.48 1.99 -24.19
CA THR A 79 -3.21 0.71 -24.24
C THR A 79 -3.72 0.37 -25.63
N THR A 80 -3.33 1.11 -26.69
CA THR A 80 -3.89 0.97 -28.05
C THR A 80 -3.77 -0.48 -28.55
N GLU A 81 -2.61 -1.09 -28.43
CA GLU A 81 -2.38 -2.48 -28.86
C GLU A 81 -3.18 -3.49 -28.04
N ILE A 82 -3.15 -3.36 -26.71
CA ILE A 82 -3.88 -4.27 -25.79
C ILE A 82 -5.39 -4.11 -25.95
N SER A 83 -5.89 -2.89 -26.24
CA SER A 83 -7.31 -2.64 -26.51
C SER A 83 -7.76 -3.31 -27.81
N ALA A 84 -6.91 -3.38 -28.83
CA ALA A 84 -7.19 -4.16 -30.04
C ALA A 84 -7.24 -5.65 -29.73
N GLN A 85 -6.34 -6.18 -28.90
CA GLN A 85 -6.37 -7.57 -28.43
C GLN A 85 -7.64 -7.86 -27.63
N LEU A 86 -8.08 -6.95 -26.75
CA LEU A 86 -9.35 -7.06 -26.02
C LEU A 86 -10.54 -7.19 -26.98
N THR A 87 -10.56 -6.35 -28.03
CA THR A 87 -11.62 -6.40 -29.04
C THR A 87 -11.66 -7.76 -29.76
N ALA A 88 -10.51 -8.31 -30.12
CA ALA A 88 -10.39 -9.63 -30.71
C ALA A 88 -10.85 -10.76 -29.75
N ALA A 89 -10.47 -10.67 -28.48
CA ALA A 89 -10.91 -11.64 -27.46
C ALA A 89 -12.43 -11.59 -27.23
N ARG A 90 -13.03 -10.41 -27.19
CA ARG A 90 -14.49 -10.24 -27.08
C ARG A 90 -15.22 -10.84 -28.31
N ALA A 91 -14.65 -10.69 -29.50
CA ALA A 91 -15.19 -11.34 -30.69
C ALA A 91 -15.10 -12.89 -30.61
N ALA A 92 -14.06 -13.42 -29.95
CA ALA A 92 -13.96 -14.86 -29.71
C ALA A 92 -15.04 -15.37 -28.74
N VAL A 93 -15.32 -14.62 -27.65
CA VAL A 93 -16.44 -14.91 -26.73
C VAL A 93 -17.76 -14.92 -27.49
N HIS A 94 -18.01 -13.93 -28.33
CA HIS A 94 -19.24 -13.88 -29.13
C HIS A 94 -19.37 -15.14 -30.03
N ARG A 95 -18.29 -15.58 -30.67
CA ARG A 95 -18.31 -16.83 -31.48
C ARG A 95 -18.59 -18.07 -30.62
N ALA A 96 -18.01 -18.15 -29.42
CA ALA A 96 -18.23 -19.26 -28.49
C ALA A 96 -19.70 -19.32 -28.05
N HIS A 97 -20.34 -18.20 -27.77
CA HIS A 97 -21.79 -18.16 -27.49
C HIS A 97 -22.64 -18.64 -28.66
N GLN A 98 -22.27 -18.34 -29.92
CA GLN A 98 -22.97 -18.88 -31.08
C GLN A 98 -22.83 -20.41 -31.18
N SER A 99 -21.68 -20.97 -30.74
CA SER A 99 -21.49 -22.42 -30.69
C SER A 99 -22.42 -23.10 -29.67
N ILE A 100 -22.70 -22.46 -28.52
CA ILE A 100 -23.70 -22.95 -27.57
C ILE A 100 -25.07 -23.02 -28.22
N ALA A 101 -25.51 -21.93 -28.84
CA ALA A 101 -26.81 -21.87 -29.53
C ALA A 101 -26.96 -22.96 -30.60
N GLN A 102 -25.87 -23.20 -31.36
CA GLN A 102 -25.85 -24.28 -32.36
C GLN A 102 -25.94 -25.68 -31.72
N ALA A 103 -25.22 -25.93 -30.62
CA ALA A 103 -25.27 -27.17 -29.88
C ALA A 103 -26.66 -27.40 -29.25
N GLU A 104 -27.28 -26.38 -28.69
CA GLU A 104 -28.64 -26.43 -28.13
C GLU A 104 -29.69 -26.74 -29.21
N ALA A 105 -29.55 -26.14 -30.39
CA ALA A 105 -30.41 -26.46 -31.54
C ALA A 105 -30.28 -27.94 -31.96
N ASN A 106 -29.06 -28.50 -31.90
CA ASN A 106 -28.85 -29.94 -32.18
C ASN A 106 -29.48 -30.81 -31.07
N VAL A 107 -29.40 -30.43 -29.80
CA VAL A 107 -30.13 -31.13 -28.71
C VAL A 107 -31.63 -31.15 -29.01
N ALA A 108 -32.24 -30.01 -29.38
CA ALA A 108 -33.66 -29.97 -29.72
C ALA A 108 -34.03 -30.90 -30.89
N LEU A 109 -33.15 -31.00 -31.92
CA LEU A 109 -33.33 -31.95 -33.00
C LEU A 109 -33.31 -33.42 -32.51
N ARG A 110 -32.32 -33.78 -31.66
CA ARG A 110 -32.22 -35.14 -31.10
C ARG A 110 -33.33 -35.47 -30.12
N GLU A 111 -33.87 -34.52 -29.41
CA GLU A 111 -35.07 -34.70 -28.58
C GLU A 111 -36.31 -35.04 -29.41
N ALA A 112 -36.49 -34.39 -30.57
CA ALA A 112 -37.55 -34.72 -31.50
C ALA A 112 -37.38 -36.15 -32.09
N ASP A 113 -36.12 -36.54 -32.48
CA ASP A 113 -35.82 -37.88 -32.96
C ASP A 113 -36.12 -38.96 -31.90
N LEU A 114 -35.76 -38.72 -30.66
CA LEU A 114 -36.07 -39.63 -29.54
C LEU A 114 -37.54 -39.76 -29.31
N HIS A 115 -38.26 -38.61 -29.28
CA HIS A 115 -39.73 -38.61 -29.10
C HIS A 115 -40.45 -39.41 -30.18
N LEU A 116 -40.03 -39.29 -31.46
CA LEU A 116 -40.57 -40.12 -32.53
C LEU A 116 -40.31 -41.61 -32.30
N ALA A 117 -39.08 -41.98 -31.96
CA ALA A 117 -38.72 -43.37 -31.65
C ALA A 117 -39.50 -43.96 -30.44
N GLU A 118 -39.79 -43.15 -29.44
CA GLU A 118 -40.61 -43.54 -28.29
C GLU A 118 -42.08 -43.80 -28.67
N ILE A 119 -42.68 -42.95 -29.54
CA ILE A 119 -44.02 -43.19 -30.07
C ILE A 119 -44.09 -44.49 -30.87
N GLU A 120 -43.10 -44.73 -31.73
CA GLU A 120 -43.03 -45.97 -32.56
C GLU A 120 -42.84 -47.19 -31.66
N LEU A 121 -41.98 -47.15 -30.68
CA LEU A 121 -41.82 -48.26 -29.69
C LEU A 121 -43.13 -48.53 -28.94
N LYS A 122 -43.82 -47.48 -28.47
CA LYS A 122 -45.13 -47.62 -27.79
C LYS A 122 -46.14 -48.35 -28.68
N ARG A 123 -46.26 -47.95 -29.95
CA ARG A 123 -47.16 -48.62 -30.92
C ARG A 123 -46.76 -50.07 -31.12
N ALA A 124 -45.47 -50.40 -31.32
CA ALA A 124 -45.01 -51.76 -31.46
C ALA A 124 -45.29 -52.61 -30.23
N THR A 125 -45.15 -52.04 -29.04
CA THR A 125 -45.44 -52.70 -27.76
C THR A 125 -46.96 -53.05 -27.65
N GLU A 126 -47.83 -52.13 -28.03
CA GLU A 126 -49.30 -52.35 -28.02
C GLU A 126 -49.70 -53.43 -29.03
N LEU A 127 -49.12 -53.42 -30.25
CA LEU A 127 -49.39 -54.44 -31.24
C LEU A 127 -48.87 -55.85 -30.84
N ALA A 128 -47.71 -55.93 -30.21
CA ALA A 128 -47.16 -57.16 -29.68
C ALA A 128 -48.09 -57.74 -28.55
N ARG A 129 -48.60 -56.91 -27.68
CA ARG A 129 -49.53 -57.28 -26.60
C ARG A 129 -50.83 -57.81 -27.16
N SER A 130 -51.32 -57.29 -28.28
CA SER A 130 -52.55 -57.76 -28.95
C SER A 130 -52.30 -58.93 -29.89
N SER A 131 -51.12 -59.56 -29.84
CA SER A 131 -50.71 -60.64 -30.74
C SER A 131 -50.74 -60.29 -32.26
N SER A 132 -50.78 -58.96 -32.58
CA SER A 132 -50.80 -58.49 -33.99
C SER A 132 -49.42 -58.02 -34.47
N GLY A 133 -48.39 -58.04 -33.61
CA GLY A 133 -47.02 -57.65 -33.91
C GLY A 133 -46.03 -58.78 -33.68
N THR A 134 -44.86 -58.69 -34.29
CA THR A 134 -43.77 -59.65 -34.08
C THR A 134 -42.76 -59.22 -33.02
N GLN A 135 -42.17 -60.14 -32.29
CA GLN A 135 -41.11 -59.86 -31.31
C GLN A 135 -39.91 -59.15 -31.98
N ALA A 136 -39.56 -59.55 -33.18
CA ALA A 136 -38.47 -58.95 -33.95
C ALA A 136 -38.69 -57.43 -34.22
N GLU A 137 -39.95 -57.02 -34.48
CA GLU A 137 -40.28 -55.60 -34.65
C GLU A 137 -40.19 -54.81 -33.32
N LEU A 138 -40.63 -55.42 -32.24
CA LEU A 138 -40.49 -54.80 -30.89
C LEU A 138 -39.01 -54.64 -30.54
N ASP A 139 -38.19 -55.65 -30.75
CA ASP A 139 -36.75 -55.59 -30.48
C ASP A 139 -36.05 -54.53 -31.36
N ARG A 140 -36.44 -54.41 -32.62
CA ARG A 140 -35.94 -53.37 -33.52
C ARG A 140 -36.30 -51.97 -33.05
N ARG A 141 -37.53 -51.71 -32.63
CA ARG A 141 -37.97 -50.39 -32.14
C ARG A 141 -37.32 -50.05 -30.82
N THR A 142 -37.10 -51.06 -29.95
CA THR A 142 -36.35 -50.84 -28.71
C THR A 142 -34.92 -50.42 -29.00
N ALA A 143 -34.22 -51.09 -29.88
CA ALA A 143 -32.88 -50.73 -30.28
C ALA A 143 -32.81 -49.32 -30.91
N GLN A 144 -33.80 -48.96 -31.76
CA GLN A 144 -33.88 -47.62 -32.35
C GLN A 144 -34.07 -46.52 -31.32
N ARG A 145 -34.93 -46.71 -30.33
CA ARG A 145 -35.11 -45.76 -29.21
C ARG A 145 -33.80 -45.61 -28.42
N ASP A 146 -33.09 -46.69 -28.14
CA ASP A 146 -31.82 -46.67 -27.39
C ASP A 146 -30.73 -45.92 -28.16
N ILE A 147 -30.66 -46.09 -29.49
CA ILE A 147 -29.76 -45.33 -30.36
C ILE A 147 -30.10 -43.86 -30.34
N SER A 148 -31.40 -43.48 -30.48
CA SER A 148 -31.82 -42.10 -30.43
C SER A 148 -31.52 -41.44 -29.06
N LYS A 149 -31.71 -42.19 -27.96
CA LYS A 149 -31.35 -41.76 -26.62
C LYS A 149 -29.84 -41.49 -26.49
N ALA A 150 -29.01 -42.43 -26.91
CA ALA A 150 -27.55 -42.24 -26.91
C ALA A 150 -27.09 -41.02 -27.74
N SER A 151 -27.77 -40.79 -28.89
CA SER A 151 -27.52 -39.60 -29.73
C SER A 151 -27.89 -38.31 -29.03
N LEU A 152 -28.98 -38.29 -28.28
CA LEU A 152 -29.38 -37.13 -27.45
C LEU A 152 -28.37 -36.89 -26.35
N ASP A 153 -27.95 -37.93 -25.62
CA ASP A 153 -26.97 -37.81 -24.56
C ASP A 153 -25.62 -37.25 -25.08
N THR A 154 -25.19 -37.68 -26.28
CA THR A 154 -24.00 -37.14 -26.97
C THR A 154 -24.19 -35.65 -27.33
N ALA A 155 -25.37 -35.26 -27.81
CA ALA A 155 -25.65 -33.86 -28.14
C ALA A 155 -25.62 -32.95 -26.88
N LYS A 156 -26.11 -33.47 -25.73
CA LYS A 156 -26.01 -32.74 -24.45
C LYS A 156 -24.59 -32.52 -24.00
N VAL A 157 -23.71 -33.51 -24.15
CA VAL A 157 -22.28 -33.36 -23.86
C VAL A 157 -21.65 -32.27 -24.75
N ALA A 158 -22.04 -32.18 -26.04
CA ALA A 158 -21.56 -31.12 -26.92
C ALA A 158 -21.98 -29.71 -26.48
N VAL A 159 -23.12 -29.56 -25.79
CA VAL A 159 -23.50 -28.27 -25.16
C VAL A 159 -22.55 -27.94 -24.00
N GLU A 160 -22.23 -28.89 -23.15
CA GLU A 160 -21.28 -28.69 -22.04
C GLU A 160 -19.89 -28.35 -22.56
N ASP A 161 -19.42 -29.00 -23.63
CA ASP A 161 -18.15 -28.64 -24.27
C ASP A 161 -18.14 -27.20 -24.83
N ALA A 162 -19.23 -26.80 -25.46
CA ALA A 162 -19.36 -25.42 -25.95
C ALA A 162 -19.41 -24.38 -24.82
N ARG A 163 -20.04 -24.72 -23.68
CA ARG A 163 -20.02 -23.86 -22.46
C ARG A 163 -18.64 -23.73 -21.90
N ALA A 164 -17.89 -24.84 -21.75
CA ALA A 164 -16.53 -24.82 -21.27
C ALA A 164 -15.60 -23.99 -22.19
N ALA A 165 -15.79 -24.07 -23.52
CA ALA A 165 -15.07 -23.24 -24.47
C ALA A 165 -15.41 -21.75 -24.33
N THR A 166 -16.66 -21.42 -24.00
CA THR A 166 -17.08 -20.05 -23.74
C THR A 166 -16.44 -19.49 -22.48
N GLU A 167 -16.46 -20.26 -21.39
CA GLU A 167 -15.82 -19.87 -20.12
C GLU A 167 -14.30 -19.61 -20.32
N ALA A 168 -13.63 -20.45 -21.11
CA ALA A 168 -12.22 -20.24 -21.44
C ALA A 168 -11.99 -18.92 -22.23
N ALA A 169 -12.88 -18.60 -23.16
CA ALA A 169 -12.80 -17.35 -23.90
C ALA A 169 -13.09 -16.12 -23.03
N GLU A 170 -14.03 -16.21 -22.10
CA GLU A 170 -14.31 -15.15 -21.10
C GLU A 170 -13.14 -14.93 -20.16
N ALA A 171 -12.49 -16.00 -19.69
CA ALA A 171 -11.29 -15.91 -18.88
C ALA A 171 -10.16 -15.17 -19.60
N GLN A 172 -10.02 -15.36 -20.91
CA GLN A 172 -9.05 -14.61 -21.72
C GLN A 172 -9.38 -13.11 -21.79
N VAL A 173 -10.66 -12.73 -21.90
CA VAL A 173 -11.10 -11.33 -21.83
C VAL A 173 -10.73 -10.73 -20.46
N ALA A 174 -11.07 -11.43 -19.36
CA ALA A 174 -10.77 -10.97 -18.01
C ALA A 174 -9.26 -10.77 -17.78
N GLN A 175 -8.43 -11.66 -18.32
CA GLN A 175 -6.97 -11.51 -18.26
C GLN A 175 -6.49 -10.22 -18.94
N ILE A 176 -7.00 -9.91 -20.16
CA ILE A 176 -6.60 -8.70 -20.90
C ILE A 176 -7.10 -7.45 -20.18
N GLU A 177 -8.32 -7.47 -19.64
CA GLU A 177 -8.88 -6.34 -18.87
C GLU A 177 -8.06 -6.06 -17.59
N ALA A 178 -7.57 -7.10 -16.91
CA ALA A 178 -6.65 -6.94 -15.78
C ALA A 178 -5.32 -6.28 -16.20
N ILE A 179 -4.77 -6.65 -17.36
CA ILE A 179 -3.56 -6.01 -17.91
C ILE A 179 -3.82 -4.51 -18.18
N ILE A 180 -4.95 -4.16 -18.80
CA ILE A 180 -5.32 -2.77 -19.08
C ILE A 180 -5.50 -1.99 -17.77
N ALA A 181 -6.09 -2.59 -16.75
CA ALA A 181 -6.24 -1.97 -15.43
C ALA A 181 -4.88 -1.67 -14.79
N ASP A 182 -3.94 -2.60 -14.87
CA ASP A 182 -2.57 -2.44 -14.36
C ASP A 182 -1.74 -1.41 -15.15
N MET A 183 -2.10 -1.13 -16.41
CA MET A 183 -1.49 -0.07 -17.21
C MET A 183 -1.91 1.34 -16.77
N THR A 184 -2.88 1.46 -15.86
CA THR A 184 -3.25 2.71 -15.21
C THR A 184 -2.57 2.75 -13.83
N LEU A 185 -1.52 3.56 -13.71
CA LEU A 185 -0.77 3.74 -12.47
C LEU A 185 -1.58 4.61 -11.50
N LYS A 186 -1.90 4.04 -10.34
CA LYS A 186 -2.66 4.71 -9.28
C LYS A 186 -1.78 4.91 -8.05
N ALA A 187 -2.09 5.94 -7.26
CA ALA A 187 -1.43 6.19 -5.98
C ALA A 187 -1.74 5.04 -4.99
N PRO A 188 -0.73 4.31 -4.49
CA PRO A 188 -0.93 3.26 -3.49
C PRO A 188 -1.21 3.84 -2.10
N VAL A 189 -0.74 5.05 -1.84
CA VAL A 189 -0.88 5.81 -0.58
C VAL A 189 -1.31 7.24 -0.86
N SER A 190 -1.86 7.93 0.15
CA SER A 190 -2.10 9.36 0.10
C SER A 190 -0.83 10.10 0.51
N GLY A 191 -0.46 11.17 -0.21
CA GLY A 191 0.76 11.88 0.09
C GLY A 191 1.12 12.95 -0.92
N HIS A 192 2.42 13.25 -1.05
CA HIS A 192 2.97 14.20 -2.01
C HIS A 192 3.83 13.50 -3.04
N VAL A 193 3.78 13.98 -4.29
CA VAL A 193 4.72 13.59 -5.34
C VAL A 193 6.09 14.23 -5.04
N GLU A 194 7.08 13.43 -4.68
CA GLU A 194 8.45 13.91 -4.43
C GLU A 194 9.20 14.09 -5.76
N TYR A 195 9.20 13.06 -6.61
CA TYR A 195 9.89 13.06 -7.89
C TYR A 195 9.01 12.52 -9.00
N ARG A 196 9.13 13.13 -10.16
CA ARG A 196 8.63 12.60 -11.42
C ARG A 196 9.82 12.10 -12.25
N LEU A 197 9.99 10.76 -12.26
CA LEU A 197 11.15 10.09 -12.86
C LEU A 197 10.98 9.84 -14.36
N ALA A 198 9.74 9.84 -14.87
CA ALA A 198 9.44 9.63 -16.27
C ALA A 198 8.38 10.63 -16.78
N GLN A 199 8.41 10.90 -18.08
CA GLN A 199 7.55 11.89 -18.72
C GLN A 199 6.59 11.23 -19.73
N ALA A 200 5.50 11.94 -20.06
CA ALA A 200 4.60 11.52 -21.13
C ALA A 200 5.37 11.40 -22.46
N GLY A 201 5.10 10.33 -23.21
CA GLY A 201 5.81 9.99 -24.45
C GLY A 201 7.04 9.09 -24.24
N GLU A 202 7.55 8.96 -23.03
CA GLU A 202 8.70 8.12 -22.72
C GLU A 202 8.31 6.63 -22.66
N VAL A 203 9.23 5.75 -23.05
CA VAL A 203 9.06 4.31 -22.97
C VAL A 203 9.68 3.79 -21.66
N VAL A 204 8.88 3.15 -20.84
CA VAL A 204 9.31 2.55 -19.57
C VAL A 204 9.30 1.03 -19.65
N GLY A 205 10.31 0.41 -19.07
CA GLY A 205 10.41 -1.05 -18.96
C GLY A 205 9.60 -1.61 -17.80
N VAL A 206 9.51 -2.93 -17.71
CA VAL A 206 8.91 -3.62 -16.56
C VAL A 206 9.68 -3.26 -15.28
N GLY A 207 8.96 -2.88 -14.22
CA GLY A 207 9.57 -2.39 -12.97
C GLY A 207 10.14 -0.98 -13.07
N GLY A 208 9.99 -0.29 -14.20
CA GLY A 208 10.42 1.10 -14.37
C GLY A 208 9.66 2.03 -13.45
N ARG A 209 10.39 2.82 -12.63
CA ARG A 209 9.81 3.81 -11.72
C ARG A 209 9.36 5.03 -12.52
N VAL A 210 8.13 5.46 -12.29
CA VAL A 210 7.54 6.64 -12.93
C VAL A 210 7.48 7.82 -11.99
N LEU A 211 7.13 7.57 -10.73
CA LEU A 211 6.95 8.58 -9.70
C LEU A 211 7.45 8.04 -8.36
N THR A 212 7.87 8.94 -7.48
CA THR A 212 8.11 8.65 -6.06
C THR A 212 7.16 9.49 -5.22
N LEU A 213 6.40 8.85 -4.35
CA LEU A 213 5.47 9.48 -3.40
C LEU A 213 6.08 9.50 -2.00
N LEU A 214 5.78 10.56 -1.24
CA LEU A 214 6.00 10.61 0.20
C LEU A 214 4.71 10.23 0.90
N ASP A 215 4.75 9.18 1.71
CA ASP A 215 3.60 8.72 2.50
C ASP A 215 3.47 9.58 3.76
N LEU A 216 2.50 10.48 3.77
CA LEU A 216 2.24 11.35 4.92
C LEU A 216 1.53 10.63 6.08
N SER A 217 1.16 9.38 5.93
CA SER A 217 0.59 8.57 7.01
C SER A 217 1.65 7.96 7.93
N ASP A 218 2.90 7.81 7.46
CA ASP A 218 4.03 7.30 8.25
C ASP A 218 5.17 8.32 8.31
N VAL A 219 4.96 9.36 9.09
CA VAL A 219 5.99 10.37 9.39
C VAL A 219 6.56 10.10 10.77
N HIS A 220 7.87 9.92 10.83
CA HIS A 220 8.55 9.67 12.09
C HIS A 220 9.86 10.43 12.21
N MET A 221 10.29 10.68 13.45
CA MET A 221 11.64 11.17 13.72
C MET A 221 12.50 10.00 14.20
N THR A 222 13.61 9.77 13.53
CA THR A 222 14.63 8.83 13.96
C THR A 222 15.61 9.53 14.90
N ILE A 223 15.78 8.99 16.11
CA ILE A 223 16.72 9.46 17.12
C ILE A 223 17.62 8.31 17.59
N PHE A 224 18.70 8.67 18.24
CA PHE A 224 19.65 7.72 18.81
C PHE A 224 19.84 8.01 20.30
N LEU A 225 19.57 7.01 21.14
CA LEU A 225 19.79 7.08 22.60
C LEU A 225 20.88 6.11 23.06
N PRO A 226 21.70 6.50 24.03
CA PRO A 226 22.73 5.62 24.60
C PRO A 226 22.12 4.49 25.44
N THR A 227 22.87 3.42 25.63
CA THR A 227 22.48 2.19 26.34
C THR A 227 21.82 2.45 27.70
N ASN A 228 22.38 3.38 28.48
CA ASN A 228 21.89 3.70 29.82
C ASN A 228 20.52 4.38 29.85
N GLN A 229 20.07 4.92 28.74
CA GLN A 229 18.76 5.56 28.60
C GLN A 229 17.75 4.66 27.89
N VAL A 230 18.18 3.96 26.82
CA VAL A 230 17.27 3.13 26.00
C VAL A 230 16.60 2.02 26.81
N GLY A 231 17.29 1.41 27.75
CA GLY A 231 16.73 0.35 28.62
C GLY A 231 15.53 0.78 29.47
N ARG A 232 15.23 2.08 29.54
CA ARG A 232 14.08 2.64 30.25
C ARG A 232 12.99 3.17 29.32
N VAL A 233 13.20 3.13 28.01
CA VAL A 233 12.23 3.58 27.03
C VAL A 233 11.27 2.44 26.72
N GLU A 234 9.98 2.67 26.92
CA GLU A 234 8.92 1.73 26.60
C GLU A 234 8.28 2.09 25.25
N LEU A 235 7.79 1.08 24.51
CA LEU A 235 6.95 1.32 23.34
C LEU A 235 5.68 2.07 23.78
N GLY A 236 5.29 3.07 22.99
CA GLY A 236 4.15 3.95 23.29
C GLY A 236 4.49 5.10 24.25
N SER A 237 5.71 5.19 24.78
CA SER A 237 6.13 6.32 25.62
C SER A 237 5.91 7.63 24.89
N GLU A 238 5.47 8.65 25.63
CA GLU A 238 5.30 10.00 25.11
C GLU A 238 6.63 10.63 24.73
N ALA A 239 6.61 11.33 23.60
CA ALA A 239 7.74 12.13 23.13
C ALA A 239 7.28 13.52 22.69
N ARG A 240 8.21 14.45 22.65
CA ARG A 240 8.01 15.81 22.11
C ARG A 240 9.16 16.10 21.15
N ILE A 241 8.80 16.63 19.99
CA ILE A 241 9.76 16.98 18.94
C ILE A 241 9.74 18.49 18.77
N VAL A 242 10.90 19.10 18.74
CA VAL A 242 11.14 20.51 18.45
C VAL A 242 12.08 20.58 17.26
N LEU A 243 11.57 21.06 16.13
CA LEU A 243 12.36 21.17 14.90
C LEU A 243 13.26 22.42 14.98
N ASP A 244 14.47 22.31 14.43
CA ASP A 244 15.41 23.42 14.38
C ASP A 244 14.91 24.57 13.48
N SER A 245 14.10 24.23 12.47
CA SER A 245 13.47 25.19 11.54
C SER A 245 12.25 25.91 12.10
N ALA A 246 11.66 25.41 13.20
CA ALA A 246 10.44 25.95 13.79
C ALA A 246 10.42 25.70 15.30
N PRO A 247 11.34 26.33 16.05
CA PRO A 247 11.56 26.07 17.49
C PRO A 247 10.39 26.52 18.37
N GLU A 248 9.49 27.33 17.86
CA GLU A 248 8.26 27.78 18.53
C GLU A 248 7.21 26.69 18.70
N TYR A 249 7.25 25.65 17.85
CA TYR A 249 6.30 24.53 17.87
C TYR A 249 6.87 23.34 18.60
N VAL A 250 6.01 22.68 19.37
CA VAL A 250 6.31 21.43 20.09
C VAL A 250 5.34 20.36 19.61
N ILE A 251 5.87 19.43 18.81
CA ILE A 251 5.10 18.39 18.15
C ILE A 251 5.00 17.18 19.08
N PRO A 252 3.81 16.75 19.50
CA PRO A 252 3.64 15.52 20.25
C PRO A 252 3.90 14.31 19.34
N ALA A 253 4.60 13.31 19.89
CA ALA A 253 4.92 12.06 19.22
C ALA A 253 4.90 10.92 20.22
N LYS A 254 4.97 9.66 19.71
CA LYS A 254 5.05 8.47 20.54
C LYS A 254 6.17 7.56 20.04
N VAL A 255 6.80 6.85 20.96
CA VAL A 255 7.77 5.82 20.63
C VAL A 255 7.08 4.66 19.92
N ALA A 256 7.34 4.51 18.60
CA ALA A 256 6.78 3.43 17.79
C ALA A 256 7.72 2.24 17.66
N PHE A 257 9.03 2.47 17.76
CA PHE A 257 10.03 1.43 17.58
C PHE A 257 11.28 1.72 18.42
N VAL A 258 11.84 0.67 19.00
CA VAL A 258 13.15 0.67 19.69
C VAL A 258 13.96 -0.48 19.10
N ALA A 259 15.13 -0.19 18.53
CA ALA A 259 15.99 -1.20 17.95
C ALA A 259 16.50 -2.19 19.02
N GLY A 260 16.45 -3.49 18.72
CA GLY A 260 17.02 -4.52 19.57
C GLY A 260 18.56 -4.53 19.57
N ASP A 261 19.16 -4.05 18.46
CA ASP A 261 20.60 -4.01 18.28
C ASP A 261 21.12 -2.57 18.29
N ALA A 262 22.28 -2.36 18.89
CA ALA A 262 22.96 -1.08 18.85
C ALA A 262 23.47 -0.80 17.44
N GLN A 263 23.14 0.35 16.91
CA GLN A 263 23.75 0.86 15.67
C GLN A 263 24.97 1.69 16.03
N PHE A 264 26.12 1.02 16.06
CA PHE A 264 27.34 1.77 16.25
C PHE A 264 28.57 1.21 15.59
N THR A 265 29.46 2.09 15.32
CA THR A 265 30.72 1.94 14.67
C THR A 265 31.94 2.25 15.56
N PRO A 266 32.31 1.49 16.55
CA PRO A 266 33.70 1.22 16.71
C PRO A 266 34.03 -0.18 16.22
N LYS A 267 35.21 -0.32 15.63
CA LYS A 267 35.72 -1.60 15.13
C LYS A 267 35.85 -2.69 16.20
N TYR A 268 35.90 -2.31 17.48
CA TYR A 268 35.98 -3.23 18.64
C TYR A 268 35.33 -2.61 19.87
N VAL A 269 34.44 -3.33 20.56
CA VAL A 269 33.78 -2.91 21.80
C VAL A 269 34.41 -3.66 22.96
N GLU A 270 35.57 -3.22 23.41
CA GLU A 270 36.35 -3.93 24.44
C GLU A 270 36.33 -3.24 25.81
N THR A 271 36.01 -1.95 25.89
CA THR A 271 36.05 -1.18 27.14
C THR A 271 34.67 -0.73 27.61
N ALA A 272 34.53 -0.46 28.93
CA ALA A 272 33.28 0.06 29.51
C ALA A 272 32.89 1.40 28.87
N ASN A 273 33.84 2.29 28.59
CA ASN A 273 33.64 3.59 27.95
C ASN A 273 33.14 3.48 26.49
N GLU A 274 33.48 2.41 25.77
CA GLU A 274 33.03 2.17 24.42
C GLU A 274 31.62 1.60 24.43
N ARG A 275 31.25 0.77 25.39
CA ARG A 275 29.87 0.29 25.56
C ARG A 275 28.88 1.40 25.91
N GLU A 276 29.28 2.43 26.64
CA GLU A 276 28.46 3.60 26.92
C GLU A 276 28.19 4.45 25.65
N LYS A 277 29.04 4.36 24.63
CA LYS A 277 28.86 5.03 23.33
C LYS A 277 27.94 4.29 22.37
N LEU A 278 27.52 3.07 22.70
CA LEU A 278 26.55 2.33 21.90
C LEU A 278 25.23 3.08 21.87
N MET A 279 24.75 3.36 20.64
CA MET A 279 23.52 4.11 20.40
C MET A 279 22.48 3.19 19.80
N TYR A 280 21.26 3.27 20.31
CA TYR A 280 20.12 2.52 19.83
C TYR A 280 19.18 3.45 19.08
N ARG A 281 18.76 3.01 17.88
CA ARG A 281 17.80 3.73 17.06
C ARG A 281 16.40 3.61 17.64
N ILE A 282 15.73 4.75 17.77
CA ILE A 282 14.34 4.85 18.19
C ILE A 282 13.59 5.64 17.12
N LYS A 283 12.40 5.14 16.74
CA LYS A 283 11.49 5.88 15.87
C LYS A 283 10.36 6.46 16.70
N LEU A 284 10.16 7.76 16.54
CA LEU A 284 9.09 8.53 17.16
C LEU A 284 8.04 8.83 16.11
N HIS A 285 6.91 8.16 16.16
CA HIS A 285 5.81 8.35 15.23
C HIS A 285 5.03 9.62 15.58
N ILE A 286 4.70 10.41 14.57
CA ILE A 286 3.89 11.64 14.66
C ILE A 286 2.51 11.30 14.10
N ASP A 287 1.47 11.68 14.84
CA ASP A 287 0.09 11.43 14.40
C ASP A 287 -0.18 12.09 13.04
N PRO A 288 -0.73 11.37 12.04
CA PRO A 288 -1.04 11.93 10.72
C PRO A 288 -1.93 13.18 10.77
N GLN A 289 -2.83 13.30 11.74
CA GLN A 289 -3.66 14.50 11.91
C GLN A 289 -2.82 15.75 12.25
N ILE A 290 -1.73 15.56 12.99
CA ILE A 290 -0.79 16.64 13.32
C ILE A 290 0.01 17.03 12.07
N ILE A 291 0.43 16.03 11.26
CA ILE A 291 1.16 16.28 10.02
C ILE A 291 0.33 17.14 9.05
N GLN A 292 -0.98 16.92 8.97
CA GLN A 292 -1.86 17.75 8.16
C GLN A 292 -1.84 19.23 8.60
N ALA A 293 -1.68 19.50 9.89
CA ALA A 293 -1.53 20.86 10.40
C ALA A 293 -0.18 21.51 10.02
N PHE A 294 0.84 20.70 9.75
CA PHE A 294 2.17 21.11 9.32
C PHE A 294 2.37 21.08 7.80
N HIS A 295 1.30 21.06 6.99
CA HIS A 295 1.37 21.09 5.54
C HIS A 295 2.37 22.16 5.05
N GLY A 296 3.43 21.70 4.36
CA GLY A 296 4.49 22.56 3.83
C GLY A 296 5.66 22.82 4.80
N TYR A 297 5.53 22.58 6.10
CA TYR A 297 6.62 22.76 7.07
C TYR A 297 7.41 21.47 7.35
N ALA A 298 6.74 20.30 7.36
CA ALA A 298 7.42 19.02 7.59
C ALA A 298 8.00 18.48 6.28
N LYS A 299 9.30 18.64 6.08
CA LYS A 299 10.03 18.09 4.93
C LYS A 299 10.93 16.93 5.38
N PRO A 300 11.13 15.90 4.55
CA PRO A 300 12.12 14.86 4.84
C PRO A 300 13.50 15.47 5.09
N GLY A 301 14.22 14.94 6.06
CA GLY A 301 15.57 15.39 6.38
C GLY A 301 15.67 16.56 7.35
N MET A 302 14.56 17.18 7.78
CA MET A 302 14.58 18.21 8.81
C MET A 302 15.13 17.65 10.11
N THR A 303 16.04 18.41 10.73
CA THR A 303 16.64 18.10 12.02
C THR A 303 15.92 18.78 13.16
N GLY A 304 16.10 18.22 14.34
CA GLY A 304 15.54 18.80 15.57
C GLY A 304 15.94 17.99 16.80
N ASN A 305 15.41 18.44 17.93
CA ASN A 305 15.57 17.77 19.21
C ASN A 305 14.31 17.02 19.58
N ALA A 306 14.46 15.76 19.97
CA ALA A 306 13.38 15.00 20.56
C ALA A 306 13.62 14.79 22.05
N TYR A 307 12.55 14.89 22.81
CA TYR A 307 12.49 14.60 24.25
C TYR A 307 11.59 13.39 24.43
N VAL A 308 12.07 12.35 25.10
CA VAL A 308 11.34 11.09 25.32
C VAL A 308 11.21 10.85 26.81
N LYS A 309 10.03 10.47 27.29
CA LYS A 309 9.85 10.02 28.67
C LYS A 309 10.53 8.67 28.85
N ILE A 310 11.51 8.62 29.76
CA ILE A 310 12.16 7.39 30.23
C ILE A 310 11.67 6.97 31.63
N GLN A 311 10.85 7.78 32.27
CA GLN A 311 10.10 7.49 33.49
C GLN A 311 8.65 7.86 33.27
N ARG A 312 7.72 6.97 33.58
CA ARG A 312 6.27 7.17 33.33
C ARG A 312 5.72 8.41 34.02
N ASP A 313 6.16 8.69 35.23
CA ASP A 313 5.67 9.77 36.08
C ASP A 313 6.40 11.10 35.83
N ALA A 314 7.34 11.16 34.89
CA ALA A 314 8.05 12.40 34.59
C ALA A 314 7.08 13.49 34.10
N ALA A 315 7.10 14.63 34.74
CA ALA A 315 6.32 15.79 34.33
C ALA A 315 6.97 16.49 33.13
N TRP A 316 6.16 16.91 32.18
CA TRP A 316 6.62 17.75 31.07
C TRP A 316 6.87 19.17 31.58
N PRO A 317 8.03 19.76 31.31
CA PRO A 317 8.26 21.17 31.59
C PRO A 317 7.38 22.06 30.70
N THR A 318 7.03 23.24 31.20
CA THR A 318 6.08 24.14 30.49
C THR A 318 6.54 24.54 29.09
N ASN A 319 7.85 24.64 28.85
CA ASN A 319 8.43 24.94 27.55
C ASN A 319 8.27 23.80 26.52
N LEU A 320 7.99 22.56 26.98
CA LEU A 320 7.71 21.41 26.14
C LEU A 320 6.21 21.05 26.08
N ALA A 321 5.32 21.95 26.53
CA ALA A 321 3.88 21.79 26.30
C ALA A 321 3.57 21.80 24.80
N PRO A 322 2.67 20.92 24.29
CA PRO A 322 2.33 20.86 22.87
C PRO A 322 1.90 22.22 22.35
N ARG A 323 2.50 22.64 21.27
CA ARG A 323 2.17 23.86 20.53
C ARG A 323 2.21 23.55 19.05
N LEU A 324 1.05 23.62 18.42
CA LEU A 324 0.88 23.34 16.99
C LEU A 324 0.55 24.65 16.26
N PRO A 325 0.91 24.78 14.98
CA PRO A 325 0.47 25.91 14.18
C PRO A 325 -1.05 25.91 14.08
N ASN A 326 -1.65 27.11 14.11
CA ASN A 326 -3.08 27.24 13.83
C ASN A 326 -3.32 26.94 12.36
N VAL A 327 -4.04 25.85 12.07
CA VAL A 327 -4.55 25.56 10.72
C VAL A 327 -5.61 26.60 10.41
N ARG A 328 -5.33 27.52 9.49
CA ARG A 328 -6.33 28.38 8.88
C ARG A 328 -6.76 27.80 7.54
#